data_0c5f713a047ca7a9f837dce1c481c605
#
_entry.id   0c5f713a047ca7a9f837dce1c481c605
#
_cell.length_a   1.000
_cell.length_b   1.000
_cell.length_c   1.000
_cell.angle_alpha   90.00
_cell.angle_beta   90.00
_cell.angle_gamma   90.00
#
_symmetry.space_group_name_H-M   'P 1'
#
loop_
_entity.id
_entity.type
_entity.pdbx_description
1 polymer ?
#
loop_
_entity_poly.entity_id
_entity_poly.type
_entity_poly.pdbx_seq_one_letter_code
_entity_poly.pdbx_strand_id
1 'polypeptide(L)'
;MGNQTDSRKKEFLKLFKIILNSLFLLITLSCFCQAKNVNKKLIVDPSGKGDFKSIQAAINSLTDSSSAPRIIFIKRGVYHEKIYIEKPNIILEGEDVAKTILVQSIARDQWRCMHNDDWGVATLNIDANDVTLLNLSITNNYGFDWKQPVTIYCATDTVTQSKTIQKNSHQMALRTMNATRVKAVNCHFKAFGGDTVSPWNVAEGLFYFKDCIMEGSVDLYCPRGWAYAENCRFIAHGGTAIIWHDGSKHKDSKTVLRNCTFNGFDGFNLGRFHRDAQFYLIDCNFAENMADKDIYQVQAPNPVLWGKRVYYFNCHKKGGDYSWHQNNLHTAPGSPDAMQINANWVFGDRWQPTIN
;
A
#
# COMPACT_ATOMS: atom_id res chain seq x y z
N MET A 1 42.69 -66.65 -33.58
CA MET A 1 41.71 -66.16 -32.53
C MET A 1 41.76 -64.64 -32.30
N GLY A 2 42.38 -63.85 -33.15
CA GLY A 2 42.56 -62.38 -32.93
C GLY A 2 41.53 -61.41 -33.55
N ASN A 3 40.70 -61.83 -34.52
CA ASN A 3 39.88 -60.92 -35.30
C ASN A 3 38.41 -60.71 -34.81
N GLN A 4 37.90 -61.55 -33.91
CA GLN A 4 36.51 -61.43 -33.40
C GLN A 4 36.38 -60.46 -32.22
N THR A 5 37.43 -60.25 -31.49
CA THR A 5 37.42 -59.36 -30.31
C THR A 5 37.49 -57.87 -30.71
N ASP A 6 38.12 -57.58 -31.82
CA ASP A 6 38.27 -56.20 -32.31
C ASP A 6 37.00 -55.68 -32.98
N SER A 7 36.28 -56.56 -33.68
CA SER A 7 34.97 -56.25 -34.30
C SER A 7 33.89 -55.91 -33.21
N ARG A 8 33.83 -56.70 -32.14
CA ARG A 8 32.90 -56.46 -31.05
C ARG A 8 33.18 -55.18 -30.26
N LYS A 9 34.47 -54.82 -30.10
CA LYS A 9 34.84 -53.53 -29.49
C LYS A 9 34.40 -52.34 -30.36
N LYS A 10 34.53 -52.41 -31.67
CA LYS A 10 34.11 -51.34 -32.60
C LYS A 10 32.62 -51.18 -32.63
N GLU A 11 31.84 -52.24 -32.56
CA GLU A 11 30.37 -52.18 -32.48
C GLU A 11 29.91 -51.63 -31.14
N PHE A 12 30.53 -52.02 -30.06
CA PHE A 12 30.23 -51.51 -28.71
C PHE A 12 30.52 -49.99 -28.60
N LEU A 13 31.62 -49.53 -29.19
CA LEU A 13 31.95 -48.09 -29.25
C LEU A 13 30.97 -47.30 -30.12
N LYS A 14 30.47 -47.88 -31.19
CA LYS A 14 29.42 -47.24 -32.03
C LYS A 14 28.11 -47.12 -31.29
N LEU A 15 27.68 -48.20 -30.60
CA LEU A 15 26.45 -48.20 -29.83
C LEU A 15 26.52 -47.22 -28.67
N PHE A 16 27.67 -47.17 -27.97
CA PHE A 16 27.92 -46.23 -26.88
C PHE A 16 27.87 -44.76 -27.33
N LYS A 17 28.44 -44.41 -28.50
CA LYS A 17 28.35 -43.08 -29.10
C LYS A 17 26.90 -42.69 -29.47
N ILE A 18 26.11 -43.63 -29.99
CA ILE A 18 24.70 -43.40 -30.33
C ILE A 18 23.87 -43.14 -29.06
N ILE A 19 24.09 -43.92 -28.00
CA ILE A 19 23.40 -43.75 -26.74
C ILE A 19 23.80 -42.42 -26.09
N LEU A 20 25.09 -42.06 -26.13
CA LEU A 20 25.58 -40.80 -25.57
C LEU A 20 25.03 -39.57 -26.32
N ASN A 21 24.97 -39.64 -27.66
CA ASN A 21 24.38 -38.57 -28.46
C ASN A 21 22.85 -38.46 -28.27
N SER A 22 22.15 -39.60 -28.09
CA SER A 22 20.71 -39.60 -27.78
C SER A 22 20.42 -39.04 -26.41
N LEU A 23 21.25 -39.35 -25.40
CA LEU A 23 21.15 -38.80 -24.07
C LEU A 23 21.43 -37.28 -24.02
N PHE A 24 22.42 -36.82 -24.83
CA PHE A 24 22.74 -35.40 -24.95
C PHE A 24 21.61 -34.64 -25.67
N LEU A 25 20.97 -35.24 -26.69
CA LEU A 25 19.81 -34.68 -27.37
C LEU A 25 18.58 -34.59 -26.46
N LEU A 26 18.35 -35.58 -25.61
CA LEU A 26 17.27 -35.58 -24.61
C LEU A 26 17.50 -34.54 -23.52
N ILE A 27 18.72 -34.32 -23.07
CA ILE A 27 19.09 -33.30 -22.08
C ILE A 27 18.95 -31.88 -22.69
N THR A 28 19.31 -31.69 -23.97
CA THR A 28 19.11 -30.40 -24.64
C THR A 28 17.64 -30.10 -24.96
N LEU A 29 16.81 -31.11 -25.27
CA LEU A 29 15.35 -30.90 -25.39
C LEU A 29 14.67 -30.59 -24.08
N SER A 30 15.09 -31.19 -22.95
CA SER A 30 14.55 -30.83 -21.63
C SER A 30 14.98 -29.45 -21.16
N CYS A 31 16.13 -28.93 -21.61
CA CYS A 31 16.58 -27.56 -21.32
C CYS A 31 15.84 -26.49 -22.11
N PHE A 32 15.29 -26.80 -23.30
CA PHE A 32 14.52 -25.87 -24.13
C PHE A 32 13.02 -25.79 -23.72
N CYS A 33 12.53 -26.65 -22.84
CA CYS A 33 11.16 -26.62 -22.36
C CYS A 33 10.99 -25.85 -21.06
N GLN A 34 12.02 -25.12 -20.58
CA GLN A 34 11.82 -23.95 -19.75
C GLN A 34 11.38 -22.81 -20.68
N ALA A 35 10.16 -22.97 -21.22
CA ALA A 35 9.44 -21.89 -21.85
C ALA A 35 9.51 -20.70 -20.90
N LYS A 36 9.95 -19.54 -21.38
CA LYS A 36 9.69 -18.25 -20.79
C LYS A 36 8.25 -18.27 -20.30
N ASN A 37 8.06 -18.45 -18.99
CA ASN A 37 6.87 -18.00 -18.32
C ASN A 37 6.91 -16.48 -18.42
N VAL A 38 6.62 -15.96 -19.59
CA VAL A 38 6.16 -14.59 -19.74
C VAL A 38 4.91 -14.56 -18.89
N ASN A 39 5.00 -13.95 -17.71
CA ASN A 39 3.86 -13.77 -16.83
C ASN A 39 2.75 -13.16 -17.67
N LYS A 40 1.80 -14.01 -18.10
CA LYS A 40 0.68 -13.56 -18.94
C LYS A 40 -0.08 -12.52 -18.13
N LYS A 41 -0.04 -11.28 -18.60
CA LYS A 41 -0.80 -10.18 -18.00
C LYS A 41 -2.29 -10.49 -18.19
N LEU A 42 -3.04 -10.61 -17.08
CA LEU A 42 -4.49 -10.73 -17.13
C LEU A 42 -5.10 -9.35 -17.43
N ILE A 43 -6.05 -9.28 -18.33
CA ILE A 43 -6.71 -8.04 -18.73
C ILE A 43 -8.12 -8.00 -18.16
N VAL A 44 -8.39 -6.99 -17.34
CA VAL A 44 -9.73 -6.67 -16.86
C VAL A 44 -10.29 -5.53 -17.71
N ASP A 45 -11.42 -5.78 -18.37
CA ASP A 45 -12.11 -4.80 -19.22
C ASP A 45 -13.63 -4.87 -18.95
N PRO A 46 -14.25 -3.79 -18.46
CA PRO A 46 -15.68 -3.78 -18.11
C PRO A 46 -16.57 -3.96 -19.36
N SER A 47 -16.05 -3.65 -20.56
CA SER A 47 -16.76 -3.90 -21.82
C SER A 47 -16.83 -5.39 -22.19
N GLY A 48 -16.05 -6.26 -21.53
CA GLY A 48 -15.98 -7.70 -21.81
C GLY A 48 -15.01 -8.09 -22.90
N LYS A 49 -14.12 -7.20 -23.33
CA LYS A 49 -13.07 -7.48 -24.34
C LYS A 49 -11.76 -7.95 -23.71
N GLY A 50 -11.69 -8.04 -22.37
CA GLY A 50 -10.55 -8.58 -21.62
C GLY A 50 -10.76 -10.06 -21.23
N ASP A 51 -9.81 -10.59 -20.47
CA ASP A 51 -9.94 -11.93 -19.86
C ASP A 51 -11.03 -11.96 -18.80
N PHE A 52 -11.27 -10.84 -18.10
CA PHE A 52 -12.27 -10.66 -17.03
C PHE A 52 -13.00 -9.32 -17.16
N LYS A 53 -14.25 -9.26 -16.66
CA LYS A 53 -14.99 -8.01 -16.49
C LYS A 53 -14.83 -7.41 -15.10
N SER A 54 -14.42 -8.20 -14.11
CA SER A 54 -14.30 -7.87 -12.70
C SER A 54 -12.86 -8.04 -12.24
N ILE A 55 -12.36 -7.09 -11.45
CA ILE A 55 -11.03 -7.12 -10.85
C ILE A 55 -10.95 -8.28 -9.86
N GLN A 56 -11.98 -8.45 -9.00
CA GLN A 56 -12.00 -9.52 -8.02
C GLN A 56 -12.01 -10.90 -8.69
N ALA A 57 -12.71 -11.06 -9.81
CA ALA A 57 -12.70 -12.32 -10.55
C ALA A 57 -11.31 -12.65 -11.13
N ALA A 58 -10.57 -11.64 -11.61
CA ALA A 58 -9.20 -11.82 -12.05
C ALA A 58 -8.27 -12.25 -10.89
N ILE A 59 -8.39 -11.61 -9.72
CA ILE A 59 -7.63 -12.00 -8.52
C ILE A 59 -7.96 -13.44 -8.10
N ASN A 60 -9.24 -13.79 -8.07
CA ASN A 60 -9.69 -15.12 -7.67
C ASN A 60 -9.19 -16.25 -8.60
N SER A 61 -9.00 -15.94 -9.89
CA SER A 61 -8.49 -16.90 -10.89
C SER A 61 -7.02 -17.26 -10.70
N LEU A 62 -6.26 -16.46 -9.96
CA LEU A 62 -4.84 -16.71 -9.68
C LEU A 62 -4.70 -17.86 -8.68
N THR A 63 -3.56 -18.56 -8.72
CA THR A 63 -3.18 -19.55 -7.69
C THR A 63 -2.94 -18.87 -6.35
N ASP A 64 -3.08 -19.59 -5.25
CA ASP A 64 -2.92 -19.02 -3.89
C ASP A 64 -1.48 -18.56 -3.60
N SER A 65 -0.50 -19.13 -4.27
CA SER A 65 0.92 -18.75 -4.12
C SER A 65 1.58 -18.51 -5.48
N SER A 66 2.61 -17.67 -5.48
CA SER A 66 3.50 -17.45 -6.61
C SER A 66 4.82 -16.90 -6.09
N SER A 67 5.94 -17.31 -6.69
CA SER A 67 7.27 -16.71 -6.43
C SER A 67 7.57 -15.51 -7.34
N ALA A 68 6.73 -15.27 -8.34
CA ALA A 68 6.90 -14.20 -9.31
C ALA A 68 5.69 -13.25 -9.32
N PRO A 69 5.89 -11.96 -9.63
CA PRO A 69 4.80 -11.00 -9.75
C PRO A 69 3.77 -11.41 -10.81
N ARG A 70 2.51 -11.24 -10.52
CA ARG A 70 1.36 -11.53 -11.40
C ARG A 70 0.64 -10.24 -11.72
N ILE A 71 0.60 -9.87 -12.98
CA ILE A 71 0.08 -8.58 -13.41
C ILE A 71 -1.38 -8.71 -13.81
N ILE A 72 -2.24 -7.91 -13.19
CA ILE A 72 -3.62 -7.68 -13.59
C ILE A 72 -3.71 -6.26 -14.13
N PHE A 73 -3.87 -6.14 -15.43
CA PHE A 73 -4.03 -4.86 -16.10
C PHE A 73 -5.50 -4.49 -16.21
N ILE A 74 -5.83 -3.31 -15.69
CA ILE A 74 -7.19 -2.86 -15.54
C ILE A 74 -7.43 -1.72 -16.53
N LYS A 75 -8.30 -1.96 -17.50
CA LYS A 75 -8.71 -0.96 -18.49
C LYS A 75 -9.43 0.21 -17.85
N ARG A 76 -9.48 1.36 -18.54
CA ARG A 76 -10.28 2.51 -18.12
C ARG A 76 -11.72 2.12 -17.86
N GLY A 77 -12.26 2.58 -16.76
CA GLY A 77 -13.63 2.29 -16.34
C GLY A 77 -13.85 2.61 -14.87
N VAL A 78 -15.11 2.59 -14.47
CA VAL A 78 -15.51 2.70 -13.06
C VAL A 78 -15.94 1.31 -12.60
N TYR A 79 -15.21 0.78 -11.62
CA TYR A 79 -15.39 -0.56 -11.08
C TYR A 79 -16.06 -0.46 -9.71
N HIS A 80 -17.34 -0.75 -9.64
CA HIS A 80 -18.12 -0.77 -8.40
C HIS A 80 -17.88 -2.09 -7.65
N GLU A 81 -16.65 -2.28 -7.21
CA GLU A 81 -16.20 -3.51 -6.58
C GLU A 81 -15.49 -3.21 -5.24
N LYS A 82 -15.76 -4.04 -4.24
CA LYS A 82 -14.92 -4.16 -3.05
C LYS A 82 -13.87 -5.23 -3.32
N ILE A 83 -12.61 -4.85 -3.23
CA ILE A 83 -11.50 -5.71 -3.62
C ILE A 83 -10.81 -6.29 -2.38
N TYR A 84 -10.55 -7.59 -2.43
CA TYR A 84 -9.78 -8.34 -1.44
C TYR A 84 -8.57 -8.99 -2.10
N ILE A 85 -7.38 -8.70 -1.57
CA ILE A 85 -6.12 -9.33 -2.01
C ILE A 85 -5.58 -10.16 -0.86
N GLU A 86 -5.73 -11.49 -0.98
CA GLU A 86 -5.24 -12.49 -0.03
C GLU A 86 -4.10 -13.32 -0.62
N LYS A 87 -3.73 -13.05 -1.88
CA LYS A 87 -2.70 -13.76 -2.62
C LYS A 87 -1.47 -12.87 -2.83
N PRO A 88 -0.26 -13.35 -2.55
CA PRO A 88 0.95 -12.55 -2.66
C PRO A 88 1.39 -12.32 -4.11
N ASN A 89 2.35 -11.40 -4.30
CA ASN A 89 2.96 -11.12 -5.58
C ASN A 89 1.97 -10.69 -6.67
N ILE A 90 1.05 -9.77 -6.33
CA ILE A 90 0.06 -9.21 -7.26
C ILE A 90 0.44 -7.77 -7.60
N ILE A 91 0.39 -7.45 -8.89
CA ILE A 91 0.46 -6.08 -9.41
C ILE A 91 -0.89 -5.74 -10.01
N LEU A 92 -1.63 -4.81 -9.40
CA LEU A 92 -2.79 -4.17 -10.02
C LEU A 92 -2.31 -2.93 -10.77
N GLU A 93 -2.43 -2.92 -12.07
CA GLU A 93 -1.96 -1.84 -12.94
C GLU A 93 -3.12 -1.24 -13.72
N GLY A 94 -3.51 -0.02 -13.37
CA GLY A 94 -4.51 0.74 -14.13
C GLY A 94 -3.96 1.30 -15.44
N GLU A 95 -4.79 1.39 -16.44
CA GLU A 95 -4.44 2.00 -17.73
C GLU A 95 -4.21 3.51 -17.62
N ASP A 96 -4.92 4.17 -16.69
CA ASP A 96 -4.87 5.63 -16.51
C ASP A 96 -5.40 5.97 -15.11
N VAL A 97 -4.60 6.65 -14.30
CA VAL A 97 -4.96 6.96 -12.90
C VAL A 97 -6.27 7.73 -12.78
N ALA A 98 -6.57 8.65 -13.70
CA ALA A 98 -7.79 9.46 -13.65
C ALA A 98 -9.04 8.73 -14.16
N LYS A 99 -8.86 7.60 -14.88
CA LYS A 99 -9.95 6.91 -15.58
C LYS A 99 -10.08 5.44 -15.22
N THR A 100 -9.18 4.90 -14.39
CA THR A 100 -9.30 3.54 -13.85
C THR A 100 -9.65 3.65 -12.38
N ILE A 101 -10.95 3.61 -12.07
CA ILE A 101 -11.50 4.00 -10.77
C ILE A 101 -12.16 2.80 -10.09
N LEU A 102 -11.62 2.39 -8.95
CA LEU A 102 -12.24 1.45 -8.04
C LEU A 102 -13.08 2.25 -7.04
N VAL A 103 -14.35 1.95 -6.91
CA VAL A 103 -15.25 2.73 -6.06
C VAL A 103 -16.18 1.86 -5.22
N GLN A 104 -16.30 2.24 -3.96
CA GLN A 104 -17.30 1.76 -3.02
C GLN A 104 -17.90 2.94 -2.25
N SER A 105 -18.99 2.67 -1.54
CA SER A 105 -19.64 3.62 -0.64
C SER A 105 -19.99 2.89 0.65
N ILE A 106 -19.08 2.88 1.63
CA ILE A 106 -19.26 2.17 2.88
C ILE A 106 -18.55 2.88 4.04
N ALA A 107 -19.26 3.05 5.17
CA ALA A 107 -18.64 3.43 6.43
C ALA A 107 -18.21 2.19 7.23
N ARG A 108 -17.11 2.29 7.99
CA ARG A 108 -16.62 1.23 8.89
C ARG A 108 -17.70 0.81 9.89
N ASP A 109 -18.42 1.76 10.47
CA ASP A 109 -19.53 1.47 11.40
C ASP A 109 -20.61 0.62 10.73
N GLN A 110 -20.91 0.88 9.45
CA GLN A 110 -21.86 0.08 8.68
C GLN A 110 -21.35 -1.36 8.46
N TRP A 111 -20.07 -1.53 8.13
CA TRP A 111 -19.45 -2.86 8.03
C TRP A 111 -19.51 -3.60 9.37
N ARG A 112 -19.10 -2.93 10.45
CA ARG A 112 -19.01 -3.50 11.80
C ARG A 112 -20.38 -3.89 12.37
N CYS A 113 -21.46 -3.37 11.87
CA CYS A 113 -22.80 -3.79 12.29
C CYS A 113 -23.13 -5.25 11.90
N MET A 114 -22.45 -5.81 10.89
CA MET A 114 -22.66 -7.17 10.42
C MET A 114 -21.44 -8.07 10.58
N HIS A 115 -20.28 -7.50 10.97
CA HIS A 115 -19.00 -8.19 11.03
C HIS A 115 -18.23 -7.81 12.28
N ASN A 116 -17.56 -8.76 12.94
CA ASN A 116 -16.76 -8.51 14.14
C ASN A 116 -15.32 -8.04 13.86
N ASP A 117 -14.96 -7.88 12.61
CA ASP A 117 -13.62 -7.50 12.14
C ASP A 117 -13.65 -6.30 11.18
N ASP A 118 -12.48 -5.88 10.75
CA ASP A 118 -12.28 -4.81 9.78
C ASP A 118 -11.92 -5.32 8.37
N TRP A 119 -12.06 -6.62 8.10
CA TRP A 119 -11.78 -7.21 6.79
C TRP A 119 -12.91 -6.93 5.79
N GLY A 120 -12.87 -5.80 5.15
CA GLY A 120 -13.89 -5.32 4.20
C GLY A 120 -14.38 -3.90 4.48
N VAL A 121 -13.72 -3.15 5.37
CA VAL A 121 -14.07 -1.75 5.65
C VAL A 121 -13.60 -0.78 4.56
N ALA A 122 -12.68 -1.20 3.70
CA ALA A 122 -12.11 -0.38 2.63
C ALA A 122 -12.65 -0.78 1.26
N THR A 123 -12.44 0.13 0.29
CA THR A 123 -12.65 -0.21 -1.13
C THR A 123 -11.63 -1.27 -1.56
N LEU A 124 -10.37 -1.14 -1.15
CA LEU A 124 -9.31 -2.12 -1.36
C LEU A 124 -8.77 -2.63 -0.04
N ASN A 125 -8.90 -3.93 0.20
CA ASN A 125 -8.45 -4.62 1.41
C ASN A 125 -7.32 -5.59 1.06
N ILE A 126 -6.19 -5.53 1.77
CA ILE A 126 -4.99 -6.33 1.48
C ILE A 126 -4.56 -7.09 2.72
N ASP A 127 -4.50 -8.41 2.65
CA ASP A 127 -3.90 -9.30 3.65
C ASP A 127 -2.90 -10.26 2.98
N ALA A 128 -2.04 -9.70 2.15
CA ALA A 128 -1.01 -10.44 1.41
C ALA A 128 0.24 -9.59 1.22
N ASN A 129 1.38 -10.26 1.08
CA ASN A 129 2.68 -9.61 0.89
C ASN A 129 2.98 -9.35 -0.60
N ASP A 130 3.90 -8.42 -0.85
CA ASP A 130 4.40 -8.14 -2.20
C ASP A 130 3.30 -7.69 -3.17
N VAL A 131 2.46 -6.77 -2.70
CA VAL A 131 1.38 -6.19 -3.51
C VAL A 131 1.80 -4.82 -4.04
N THR A 132 1.62 -4.62 -5.35
CA THR A 132 1.90 -3.35 -6.02
C THR A 132 0.65 -2.79 -6.67
N LEU A 133 0.40 -1.51 -6.44
CA LEU A 133 -0.68 -0.73 -7.04
C LEU A 133 -0.07 0.32 -7.97
N LEU A 134 -0.48 0.37 -9.21
CA LEU A 134 0.03 1.31 -10.22
C LEU A 134 -1.12 2.00 -10.94
N ASN A 135 -1.07 3.32 -11.08
CA ASN A 135 -1.97 4.11 -11.93
C ASN A 135 -3.47 3.88 -11.64
N LEU A 136 -3.87 3.84 -10.37
CA LEU A 136 -5.25 3.55 -9.95
C LEU A 136 -5.83 4.68 -9.12
N SER A 137 -7.11 5.01 -9.35
CA SER A 137 -7.93 5.74 -8.39
C SER A 137 -8.74 4.77 -7.53
N ILE A 138 -8.63 4.88 -6.21
CA ILE A 138 -9.31 4.03 -5.24
C ILE A 138 -10.11 4.93 -4.32
N THR A 139 -11.43 4.84 -4.41
CA THR A 139 -12.34 5.81 -3.81
C THR A 139 -13.38 5.13 -2.92
N ASN A 140 -13.59 5.68 -1.73
CA ASN A 140 -14.76 5.41 -0.91
C ASN A 140 -15.64 6.67 -0.87
N ASN A 141 -16.74 6.65 -1.58
CA ASN A 141 -17.59 7.83 -1.79
C ASN A 141 -18.54 8.12 -0.64
N TYR A 142 -18.65 7.28 0.38
CA TYR A 142 -19.70 7.38 1.40
C TYR A 142 -19.91 8.81 1.92
N GLY A 143 -18.87 9.46 2.41
CA GLY A 143 -18.98 10.80 2.97
C GLY A 143 -19.04 11.91 1.92
N PHE A 144 -18.55 11.70 0.71
CA PHE A 144 -18.71 12.66 -0.38
C PHE A 144 -20.15 12.67 -0.92
N ASP A 145 -20.80 11.50 -0.99
CA ASP A 145 -22.19 11.35 -1.44
C ASP A 145 -23.22 11.49 -0.30
N TRP A 146 -22.73 11.69 0.94
CA TRP A 146 -23.55 11.72 2.15
C TRP A 146 -24.56 12.87 2.11
N LYS A 147 -25.80 12.58 2.50
CA LYS A 147 -26.90 13.57 2.54
C LYS A 147 -27.40 13.81 3.95
N GLN A 148 -27.56 12.74 4.74
CA GLN A 148 -28.08 12.79 6.09
C GLN A 148 -27.65 11.56 6.90
N PRO A 149 -27.71 11.61 8.26
CA PRO A 149 -27.51 10.43 9.08
C PRO A 149 -28.48 9.33 8.71
N VAL A 150 -28.00 8.08 8.71
CA VAL A 150 -28.84 6.90 8.44
C VAL A 150 -28.70 5.94 9.61
N THR A 151 -29.82 5.60 10.24
CA THR A 151 -29.87 4.55 11.27
C THR A 151 -30.14 3.22 10.61
N ILE A 152 -29.28 2.25 10.88
CA ILE A 152 -29.33 0.90 10.32
C ILE A 152 -29.46 -0.14 11.42
N TYR A 153 -29.93 -1.34 11.08
CA TYR A 153 -29.83 -2.52 11.93
C TYR A 153 -28.36 -2.88 12.17
N CYS A 154 -28.02 -3.21 13.42
CA CYS A 154 -26.65 -3.49 13.83
C CYS A 154 -26.64 -4.77 14.67
N ALA A 155 -26.39 -5.92 14.04
CA ALA A 155 -26.40 -7.23 14.69
C ALA A 155 -25.33 -7.36 15.79
N THR A 156 -24.23 -6.60 15.67
CA THR A 156 -23.13 -6.62 16.66
C THR A 156 -23.43 -5.75 17.89
N ASP A 157 -24.42 -4.87 17.84
CA ASP A 157 -24.91 -4.14 19.00
C ASP A 157 -26.03 -4.95 19.66
N THR A 158 -25.69 -5.66 20.73
CA THR A 158 -26.62 -6.53 21.45
C THR A 158 -27.64 -5.78 22.33
N VAL A 159 -27.48 -4.46 22.49
CA VAL A 159 -28.34 -3.64 23.35
C VAL A 159 -29.41 -2.93 22.53
N THR A 160 -29.00 -2.11 21.58
CA THR A 160 -29.94 -1.29 20.78
C THR A 160 -30.27 -1.90 19.43
N GLN A 161 -29.48 -2.86 18.97
CA GLN A 161 -29.54 -3.46 17.63
C GLN A 161 -29.61 -2.43 16.50
N SER A 162 -29.11 -1.22 16.77
CA SER A 162 -29.14 -0.13 15.83
C SER A 162 -27.89 0.74 15.92
N LYS A 163 -27.52 1.36 14.81
CA LYS A 163 -26.39 2.28 14.71
C LYS A 163 -26.71 3.41 13.76
N THR A 164 -26.52 4.65 14.20
CA THR A 164 -26.61 5.81 13.32
C THR A 164 -25.24 6.10 12.72
N ILE A 165 -25.18 6.05 11.38
CA ILE A 165 -23.96 6.28 10.63
C ILE A 165 -23.89 7.76 10.25
N GLN A 166 -22.75 8.38 10.54
CA GLN A 166 -22.49 9.81 10.31
C GLN A 166 -21.62 10.01 9.06
N LYS A 167 -21.61 11.24 8.53
CA LYS A 167 -20.77 11.63 7.40
C LYS A 167 -19.30 11.30 7.59
N ASN A 168 -18.79 11.54 8.77
CA ASN A 168 -17.38 11.40 9.16
C ASN A 168 -17.05 10.07 9.86
N SER A 169 -17.98 9.10 9.88
CA SER A 169 -17.65 7.72 10.26
C SER A 169 -16.45 7.25 9.43
N HIS A 170 -15.57 6.45 10.02
CA HIS A 170 -14.34 6.00 9.32
C HIS A 170 -14.68 5.39 7.96
N GLN A 171 -13.95 5.78 6.93
CA GLN A 171 -14.12 5.36 5.54
C GLN A 171 -12.76 5.20 4.91
N MET A 172 -12.46 4.02 4.43
CA MET A 172 -11.14 3.72 3.92
C MET A 172 -11.17 3.47 2.42
N ALA A 173 -10.25 4.08 1.70
CA ALA A 173 -9.95 3.71 0.33
C ALA A 173 -9.06 2.47 0.32
N LEU A 174 -8.02 2.46 1.15
CA LEU A 174 -7.07 1.36 1.31
C LEU A 174 -6.95 0.95 2.78
N ARG A 175 -7.09 -0.35 3.05
CA ARG A 175 -6.76 -0.98 4.32
C ARG A 175 -5.85 -2.19 4.08
N THR A 176 -4.74 -2.29 4.79
CA THR A 176 -4.03 -3.56 4.92
C THR A 176 -4.32 -4.19 6.29
N MET A 177 -4.12 -5.52 6.40
CA MET A 177 -4.22 -6.23 7.68
C MET A 177 -2.81 -6.62 8.15
N ASN A 178 -2.32 -7.80 7.83
CA ASN A 178 -0.97 -8.24 8.21
C ASN A 178 0.05 -8.13 7.05
N ALA A 179 -0.31 -7.46 5.99
CA ALA A 179 0.51 -7.32 4.79
C ALA A 179 1.83 -6.59 5.05
N THR A 180 2.86 -6.98 4.32
CA THR A 180 4.14 -6.29 4.25
C THR A 180 4.61 -6.17 2.79
N ARG A 181 5.50 -5.23 2.51
CA ARG A 181 5.99 -4.91 1.17
C ARG A 181 4.85 -4.55 0.21
N VAL A 182 4.03 -3.58 0.66
CA VAL A 182 2.97 -3.00 -0.17
C VAL A 182 3.45 -1.69 -0.78
N LYS A 183 3.39 -1.60 -2.10
CA LYS A 183 3.84 -0.45 -2.90
C LYS A 183 2.67 0.15 -3.68
N ALA A 184 2.57 1.49 -3.66
CA ALA A 184 1.65 2.24 -4.51
C ALA A 184 2.40 3.35 -5.24
N VAL A 185 2.25 3.41 -6.56
CA VAL A 185 2.88 4.44 -7.40
C VAL A 185 1.85 5.06 -8.32
N ASN A 186 1.83 6.38 -8.38
CA ASN A 186 0.90 7.16 -9.19
C ASN A 186 -0.57 6.72 -8.94
N CYS A 187 -0.96 6.66 -7.66
CA CYS A 187 -2.30 6.29 -7.24
C CYS A 187 -3.03 7.47 -6.58
N HIS A 188 -4.35 7.51 -6.73
CA HIS A 188 -5.21 8.47 -6.06
C HIS A 188 -6.12 7.74 -5.06
N PHE A 189 -5.94 8.01 -3.77
CA PHE A 189 -6.75 7.48 -2.68
C PHE A 189 -7.69 8.56 -2.17
N LYS A 190 -8.99 8.26 -2.11
CA LYS A 190 -10.00 9.23 -1.73
C LYS A 190 -11.06 8.63 -0.81
N ALA A 191 -11.24 9.24 0.37
CA ALA A 191 -12.36 8.95 1.27
C ALA A 191 -12.61 10.17 2.16
N PHE A 192 -13.87 10.44 2.53
CA PHE A 192 -14.18 11.64 3.34
C PHE A 192 -13.90 11.42 4.82
N GLY A 193 -14.20 10.24 5.35
CA GLY A 193 -14.04 9.93 6.78
C GLY A 193 -12.59 9.68 7.19
N GLY A 194 -12.41 9.15 8.38
CA GLY A 194 -11.09 8.81 8.90
C GLY A 194 -10.43 7.62 8.21
N ASP A 195 -9.10 7.58 8.28
CA ASP A 195 -8.25 6.47 7.85
C ASP A 195 -8.29 6.19 6.34
N THR A 196 -8.33 7.22 5.49
CA THR A 196 -8.40 7.04 4.01
C THR A 196 -7.38 6.01 3.50
N VAL A 197 -6.11 6.14 3.90
CA VAL A 197 -5.02 5.19 3.61
C VAL A 197 -4.50 4.64 4.92
N SER A 198 -4.88 3.40 5.23
CA SER A 198 -4.64 2.77 6.52
C SER A 198 -3.82 1.47 6.39
N PRO A 199 -2.51 1.56 6.08
CA PRO A 199 -1.62 0.41 6.09
C PRO A 199 -1.45 -0.09 7.53
N TRP A 200 -1.82 -1.33 7.80
CA TRP A 200 -1.83 -1.89 9.15
C TRP A 200 -0.97 -3.15 9.23
N ASN A 201 0.20 -3.01 9.77
CA ASN A 201 1.04 -4.09 10.30
C ASN A 201 2.11 -3.46 11.18
N VAL A 202 1.86 -3.37 12.47
CA VAL A 202 2.75 -2.69 13.44
C VAL A 202 4.06 -3.42 13.68
N ALA A 203 4.11 -4.72 13.38
CA ALA A 203 5.27 -5.57 13.63
C ALA A 203 6.24 -5.59 12.45
N GLU A 204 5.74 -5.89 11.23
CA GLU A 204 6.58 -6.21 10.08
C GLU A 204 6.22 -5.41 8.83
N GLY A 205 5.31 -4.43 8.95
CA GLY A 205 4.81 -3.66 7.81
C GLY A 205 5.88 -2.80 7.16
N LEU A 206 6.01 -2.93 5.84
CA LEU A 206 6.87 -2.12 4.97
C LEU A 206 5.99 -1.54 3.88
N PHE A 207 5.83 -0.19 3.88
CA PHE A 207 4.86 0.49 3.02
C PHE A 207 5.52 1.63 2.25
N TYR A 208 5.40 1.58 0.93
CA TYR A 208 6.00 2.57 0.04
C TYR A 208 4.95 3.23 -0.84
N PHE A 209 4.91 4.56 -0.82
CA PHE A 209 4.02 5.38 -1.63
C PHE A 209 4.84 6.40 -2.43
N LYS A 210 4.61 6.48 -3.73
CA LYS A 210 5.27 7.45 -4.60
C LYS A 210 4.30 8.11 -5.56
N ASP A 211 4.46 9.43 -5.75
CA ASP A 211 3.66 10.21 -6.71
C ASP A 211 2.15 10.03 -6.48
N CYS A 212 1.71 9.79 -5.23
CA CYS A 212 0.32 9.51 -4.89
C CYS A 212 -0.41 10.79 -4.43
N ILE A 213 -1.73 10.79 -4.66
CA ILE A 213 -2.64 11.76 -4.06
C ILE A 213 -3.45 11.04 -2.98
N MET A 214 -3.49 11.60 -1.78
CA MET A 214 -4.29 11.10 -0.66
C MET A 214 -5.21 12.21 -0.17
N GLU A 215 -6.54 12.01 -0.23
CA GLU A 215 -7.49 13.01 0.20
C GLU A 215 -8.57 12.46 1.13
N GLY A 216 -8.86 13.23 2.18
CA GLY A 216 -9.82 12.87 3.22
C GLY A 216 -10.01 13.99 4.22
N SER A 217 -10.85 13.80 5.24
CA SER A 217 -11.13 14.87 6.22
C SER A 217 -10.46 14.64 7.58
N VAL A 218 -10.18 13.40 7.95
CA VAL A 218 -9.67 13.04 9.29
C VAL A 218 -8.66 11.92 9.14
N ASP A 219 -7.45 12.10 9.69
CA ASP A 219 -6.46 11.03 9.78
C ASP A 219 -6.31 10.27 8.44
N LEU A 220 -6.15 11.03 7.36
CA LEU A 220 -6.24 10.47 6.01
C LEU A 220 -5.04 9.57 5.64
N TYR A 221 -3.93 9.68 6.35
CA TYR A 221 -2.77 8.81 6.21
C TYR A 221 -2.36 8.22 7.55
N CYS A 222 -2.59 6.93 7.73
CA CYS A 222 -2.44 6.21 8.99
C CYS A 222 -1.46 5.04 8.87
N PRO A 223 -0.18 5.26 8.59
CA PRO A 223 0.79 4.18 8.45
C PRO A 223 1.12 3.53 9.80
N ARG A 224 1.40 2.23 9.81
CA ARG A 224 1.96 1.46 10.93
C ARG A 224 3.12 0.63 10.39
N GLY A 225 4.11 0.35 11.24
CA GLY A 225 5.36 -0.28 10.81
C GLY A 225 6.32 0.76 10.24
N TRP A 226 7.02 0.44 9.17
CA TRP A 226 7.91 1.35 8.44
C TRP A 226 7.23 1.84 7.18
N ALA A 227 7.13 3.15 7.02
CA ALA A 227 6.46 3.75 5.88
C ALA A 227 7.32 4.85 5.25
N TYR A 228 7.35 4.88 3.93
CA TYR A 228 8.01 5.92 3.16
C TYR A 228 7.08 6.44 2.08
N ALA A 229 6.81 7.73 2.11
CA ALA A 229 6.02 8.43 1.09
C ALA A 229 6.89 9.51 0.44
N GLU A 230 6.99 9.50 -0.88
CA GLU A 230 7.73 10.53 -1.62
C GLU A 230 6.90 11.15 -2.75
N ASN A 231 7.07 12.44 -2.97
CA ASN A 231 6.36 13.22 -3.98
C ASN A 231 4.83 13.12 -3.85
N CYS A 232 4.31 12.83 -2.65
CA CYS A 232 2.89 12.66 -2.43
C CYS A 232 2.19 13.99 -2.11
N ARG A 233 0.91 14.08 -2.48
CA ARG A 233 0.06 15.22 -2.18
C ARG A 233 -1.03 14.80 -1.21
N PHE A 234 -1.12 15.52 -0.09
CA PHE A 234 -2.13 15.32 0.93
C PHE A 234 -3.15 16.46 0.88
N ILE A 235 -4.45 16.12 0.78
CA ILE A 235 -5.53 17.10 0.63
C ILE A 235 -6.56 16.89 1.73
N ALA A 236 -6.61 17.82 2.69
CA ALA A 236 -7.55 17.77 3.81
C ALA A 236 -8.91 18.36 3.42
N HIS A 237 -9.99 17.63 3.66
CA HIS A 237 -11.38 18.10 3.54
C HIS A 237 -11.99 18.51 4.88
N GLY A 238 -11.19 18.59 5.95
CA GLY A 238 -11.60 19.00 7.29
C GLY A 238 -10.44 19.52 8.13
N GLY A 239 -10.75 20.16 9.25
CA GLY A 239 -9.76 20.79 10.15
C GLY A 239 -9.04 19.83 11.10
N THR A 240 -9.22 18.51 10.98
CA THR A 240 -8.50 17.52 11.78
C THR A 240 -7.15 17.18 11.15
N ALA A 241 -6.39 16.28 11.79
CA ALA A 241 -5.05 15.95 11.35
C ALA A 241 -5.04 15.14 10.04
N ILE A 242 -4.03 15.42 9.20
CA ILE A 242 -3.75 14.67 7.98
C ILE A 242 -3.10 13.33 8.33
N ILE A 243 -2.04 13.36 9.15
CA ILE A 243 -1.30 12.16 9.55
C ILE A 243 -1.81 11.67 10.89
N TRP A 244 -2.03 10.37 11.00
CA TRP A 244 -2.36 9.69 12.25
C TRP A 244 -1.45 8.50 12.50
N HIS A 245 -1.05 8.28 13.76
CA HIS A 245 -0.28 7.11 14.14
C HIS A 245 -0.72 6.57 15.50
N ASP A 246 -1.15 5.31 15.55
CA ASP A 246 -1.61 4.65 16.79
C ASP A 246 -0.47 4.17 17.69
N GLY A 247 0.75 4.10 17.17
CA GLY A 247 1.92 3.62 17.87
C GLY A 247 2.71 2.58 17.10
N SER A 248 3.96 2.45 17.48
CA SER A 248 4.93 1.50 16.94
C SER A 248 5.19 0.37 17.91
N LYS A 249 5.40 -0.84 17.41
CA LYS A 249 5.87 -1.98 18.20
C LYS A 249 7.40 -1.94 18.38
N HIS A 250 8.11 -1.42 17.39
CA HIS A 250 9.56 -1.33 17.38
C HIS A 250 10.03 0.12 17.48
N LYS A 251 11.07 0.36 18.28
CA LYS A 251 11.62 1.70 18.50
C LYS A 251 12.17 2.32 17.20
N ASP A 252 12.64 1.53 16.27
CA ASP A 252 13.21 1.95 15.00
C ASP A 252 12.19 2.08 13.87
N SER A 253 10.91 1.70 14.11
CA SER A 253 9.83 1.96 13.15
C SER A 253 9.69 3.45 12.91
N LYS A 254 9.50 3.83 11.66
CA LYS A 254 9.44 5.24 11.28
C LYS A 254 8.53 5.48 10.09
N THR A 255 7.92 6.67 10.08
CA THR A 255 7.17 7.21 8.96
C THR A 255 7.97 8.36 8.36
N VAL A 256 8.36 8.24 7.12
CA VAL A 256 9.11 9.25 6.38
C VAL A 256 8.25 9.82 5.27
N LEU A 257 8.17 11.14 5.21
CA LEU A 257 7.51 11.89 4.13
C LEU A 257 8.57 12.79 3.49
N ARG A 258 8.87 12.55 2.21
CA ARG A 258 9.88 13.31 1.48
C ARG A 258 9.29 14.00 0.26
N ASN A 259 9.60 15.28 0.09
CA ASN A 259 9.11 16.10 -1.03
C ASN A 259 7.57 16.03 -1.17
N CYS A 260 6.87 16.04 -0.04
CA CYS A 260 5.42 15.96 0.01
C CYS A 260 4.78 17.34 0.17
N THR A 261 3.56 17.50 -0.33
CA THR A 261 2.79 18.73 -0.18
C THR A 261 1.52 18.50 0.62
N PHE A 262 1.18 19.44 1.49
CA PHE A 262 0.02 19.40 2.37
C PHE A 262 -0.84 20.63 2.15
N ASN A 263 -2.10 20.43 1.80
CA ASN A 263 -3.06 21.52 1.60
C ASN A 263 -4.50 21.09 1.92
N GLY A 264 -5.45 22.00 1.79
CA GLY A 264 -6.87 21.69 1.92
C GLY A 264 -7.64 22.68 2.78
N PHE A 265 -8.48 22.17 3.67
CA PHE A 265 -9.40 22.93 4.51
C PHE A 265 -8.68 23.92 5.43
N ASP A 266 -9.26 25.11 5.62
CA ASP A 266 -8.65 26.15 6.46
C ASP A 266 -8.46 25.68 7.90
N GLY A 267 -7.22 25.82 8.40
CA GLY A 267 -6.85 25.40 9.74
C GLY A 267 -6.64 23.90 9.89
N PHE A 268 -6.39 23.16 8.82
CA PHE A 268 -6.05 21.72 8.94
C PHE A 268 -4.76 21.53 9.76
N ASN A 269 -4.73 20.47 10.58
CA ASN A 269 -3.55 20.10 11.35
C ASN A 269 -2.67 19.12 10.57
N LEU A 270 -1.35 19.26 10.71
CA LEU A 270 -0.39 18.38 10.03
C LEU A 270 -0.51 16.93 10.47
N GLY A 271 -0.53 16.68 11.79
CA GLY A 271 -0.58 15.31 12.27
C GLY A 271 -0.80 15.19 13.77
N ARG A 272 -1.11 13.97 14.19
CA ARG A 272 -1.25 13.58 15.59
C ARG A 272 -0.88 12.11 15.79
N PHE A 273 -0.55 11.74 17.01
CA PHE A 273 -0.24 10.35 17.37
C PHE A 273 -0.81 9.98 18.72
N HIS A 274 -1.01 8.70 18.95
CA HIS A 274 -1.65 8.17 20.16
C HIS A 274 -0.63 7.56 21.12
N ARG A 275 0.37 6.86 20.59
CA ARG A 275 1.44 6.16 21.31
C ARG A 275 2.78 6.44 20.61
N ASP A 276 3.84 5.77 21.03
CA ASP A 276 5.15 5.94 20.42
C ASP A 276 5.11 5.90 18.90
N ALA A 277 5.56 6.99 18.29
CA ALA A 277 5.66 7.16 16.86
C ALA A 277 6.96 7.89 16.51
N GLN A 278 7.43 7.76 15.27
CA GLN A 278 8.61 8.46 14.79
C GLN A 278 8.36 8.99 13.38
N PHE A 279 8.48 10.29 13.21
CA PHE A 279 8.21 10.98 11.95
C PHE A 279 9.45 11.71 11.45
N TYR A 280 9.68 11.61 10.14
CA TYR A 280 10.65 12.42 9.42
C TYR A 280 9.94 13.12 8.26
N LEU A 281 9.95 14.43 8.25
CA LEU A 281 9.44 15.26 7.16
C LEU A 281 10.62 15.96 6.51
N ILE A 282 10.91 15.62 5.27
CA ILE A 282 12.09 16.08 4.53
C ILE A 282 11.62 16.78 3.25
N ASP A 283 12.07 17.99 3.00
CA ASP A 283 11.74 18.78 1.79
C ASP A 283 10.21 18.94 1.59
N CYS A 284 9.41 19.02 2.67
CA CYS A 284 7.96 19.10 2.61
C CYS A 284 7.46 20.54 2.52
N ASN A 285 6.32 20.74 1.82
CA ASN A 285 5.71 22.04 1.64
C ASN A 285 4.29 22.06 2.21
N PHE A 286 4.00 23.07 3.03
CA PHE A 286 2.72 23.26 3.69
C PHE A 286 1.99 24.47 3.11
N ALA A 287 0.68 24.35 2.92
CA ALA A 287 -0.15 25.46 2.45
C ALA A 287 -0.22 26.58 3.51
N GLU A 288 -0.51 27.78 3.05
CA GLU A 288 -0.60 28.98 3.88
C GLU A 288 -1.62 28.85 5.02
N ASN A 289 -2.72 28.17 4.75
CA ASN A 289 -3.86 27.97 5.65
C ASN A 289 -3.71 26.78 6.61
N MET A 290 -2.53 26.15 6.71
CA MET A 290 -2.26 25.13 7.73
C MET A 290 -2.27 25.77 9.13
N ALA A 291 -2.83 25.05 10.11
CA ALA A 291 -2.84 25.49 11.51
C ALA A 291 -1.42 25.62 12.08
N ASP A 292 -1.21 26.61 12.96
CA ASP A 292 0.03 26.74 13.73
C ASP A 292 0.06 25.69 14.85
N LYS A 293 0.28 24.45 14.46
CA LYS A 293 0.30 23.32 15.38
C LYS A 293 1.18 22.19 14.86
N ASP A 294 2.22 21.89 15.64
CA ASP A 294 3.10 20.74 15.42
C ASP A 294 2.35 19.39 15.50
N ILE A 295 2.97 18.32 15.02
CA ILE A 295 2.48 16.96 15.24
C ILE A 295 2.44 16.71 16.75
N TYR A 296 1.26 16.39 17.28
CA TYR A 296 0.99 16.35 18.71
C TYR A 296 0.47 14.98 19.17
N GLN A 297 0.74 14.67 20.43
CA GLN A 297 0.11 13.54 21.11
C GLN A 297 -1.33 13.90 21.46
N VAL A 298 -2.30 13.04 21.10
CA VAL A 298 -3.66 13.17 21.60
C VAL A 298 -3.69 12.85 23.08
N GLN A 299 -4.58 13.54 23.82
CA GLN A 299 -4.79 13.26 25.23
C GLN A 299 -5.38 11.86 25.40
N ALA A 300 -4.55 10.93 25.87
CA ALA A 300 -4.94 9.56 26.15
C ALA A 300 -4.02 9.01 27.25
N PRO A 301 -4.47 8.03 28.04
CA PRO A 301 -3.65 7.42 29.09
C PRO A 301 -2.51 6.53 28.55
N ASN A 302 -2.17 6.66 27.27
CA ASN A 302 -1.14 5.85 26.64
C ASN A 302 0.24 6.46 26.85
N PRO A 303 1.18 5.72 27.43
CA PRO A 303 2.54 6.22 27.59
C PRO A 303 3.24 6.38 26.25
N VAL A 304 4.10 7.39 26.15
CA VAL A 304 5.09 7.56 25.11
C VAL A 304 6.45 7.27 25.73
N LEU A 305 6.91 6.04 25.54
CA LEU A 305 8.11 5.51 26.23
C LEU A 305 9.42 6.06 25.65
N TRP A 306 9.37 6.46 24.35
CA TRP A 306 10.58 6.89 23.62
C TRP A 306 10.57 8.41 23.36
N GLY A 307 9.65 9.16 23.98
CA GLY A 307 9.53 10.59 23.86
C GLY A 307 8.98 11.05 22.50
N LYS A 308 8.91 12.36 22.33
CA LYS A 308 8.46 12.97 21.07
C LYS A 308 9.58 12.85 20.03
N ARG A 309 9.30 12.17 18.90
CA ARG A 309 10.26 11.90 17.83
C ARG A 309 9.69 12.39 16.49
N VAL A 310 9.72 13.71 16.32
CA VAL A 310 9.26 14.39 15.11
C VAL A 310 10.41 15.24 14.58
N TYR A 311 10.87 14.93 13.39
CA TYR A 311 12.05 15.52 12.80
C TYR A 311 11.72 16.19 11.47
N TYR A 312 12.17 17.43 11.32
CA TYR A 312 11.97 18.26 10.14
C TYR A 312 13.31 18.65 9.51
N PHE A 313 13.34 18.67 8.18
CA PHE A 313 14.46 19.20 7.43
C PHE A 313 13.97 19.85 6.14
N ASN A 314 14.35 21.12 5.92
CA ASN A 314 13.99 21.88 4.72
C ASN A 314 12.47 21.85 4.43
N CYS A 315 11.66 22.00 5.47
CA CYS A 315 10.21 22.07 5.39
C CYS A 315 9.74 23.53 5.40
N HIS A 316 8.88 23.89 4.47
CA HIS A 316 8.46 25.29 4.32
C HIS A 316 6.93 25.44 4.25
N LYS A 317 6.41 26.49 4.85
CA LYS A 317 5.02 26.90 4.76
C LYS A 317 4.90 28.17 3.91
N LYS A 318 3.98 28.15 2.95
CA LYS A 318 3.62 29.36 2.19
C LYS A 318 3.11 30.43 3.15
N GLY A 319 3.60 31.66 3.00
CA GLY A 319 3.26 32.79 3.86
C GLY A 319 4.10 32.91 5.13
N GLY A 320 5.13 32.06 5.31
CA GLY A 320 6.08 32.09 6.42
C GLY A 320 6.06 30.84 7.29
N ASP A 321 7.24 30.43 7.73
CA ASP A 321 7.46 29.20 8.49
C ASP A 321 7.08 29.39 9.95
N TYR A 322 6.51 28.36 10.55
CA TYR A 322 6.32 28.28 11.99
C TYR A 322 7.61 27.82 12.69
N SER A 323 7.78 28.21 13.93
CA SER A 323 9.00 27.89 14.71
C SER A 323 9.18 26.38 14.97
N TRP A 324 8.09 25.61 15.02
CA TRP A 324 8.13 24.21 15.38
C TRP A 324 8.62 23.28 14.26
N HIS A 325 8.60 23.68 12.98
CA HIS A 325 9.10 22.85 11.88
C HIS A 325 10.46 23.31 11.32
N GLN A 326 11.21 24.04 12.12
CA GLN A 326 12.61 24.34 11.80
C GLN A 326 13.46 23.07 11.78
N ASN A 327 14.57 23.13 11.05
CA ASN A 327 15.51 22.01 10.91
C ASN A 327 15.98 21.49 12.28
N ASN A 328 15.58 20.29 12.65
CA ASN A 328 15.96 19.60 13.87
C ASN A 328 16.46 18.17 13.63
N LEU A 329 16.77 17.82 12.39
CA LEU A 329 17.18 16.46 12.00
C LEU A 329 18.46 15.99 12.75
N HIS A 330 19.32 16.92 13.16
CA HIS A 330 20.51 16.63 13.97
C HIS A 330 20.17 16.05 15.35
N THR A 331 18.93 16.20 15.83
CA THR A 331 18.45 15.60 17.09
C THR A 331 17.91 14.18 16.92
N ALA A 332 17.76 13.72 15.68
CA ALA A 332 17.28 12.37 15.39
C ALA A 332 18.32 11.31 15.78
N PRO A 333 17.89 10.09 16.12
CA PRO A 333 18.82 8.99 16.40
C PRO A 333 19.82 8.78 15.27
N GLY A 334 21.11 8.85 15.59
CA GLY A 334 22.19 8.71 14.62
C GLY A 334 22.44 9.95 13.76
N SER A 335 21.74 11.06 13.99
CA SER A 335 21.88 12.32 13.25
C SER A 335 22.05 12.13 11.74
N PRO A 336 21.07 11.49 11.06
CA PRO A 336 21.22 11.10 9.67
C PRO A 336 21.32 12.34 8.77
N ASP A 337 22.11 12.23 7.70
CA ASP A 337 22.10 13.20 6.62
C ASP A 337 20.77 13.11 5.85
N ALA A 338 20.12 14.25 5.59
CA ALA A 338 18.88 14.32 4.84
C ALA A 338 18.98 13.67 3.46
N MET A 339 20.14 13.72 2.80
CA MET A 339 20.39 13.08 1.50
C MET A 339 20.33 11.55 1.58
N GLN A 340 20.63 10.96 2.73
CA GLN A 340 20.62 9.51 2.95
C GLN A 340 19.23 8.99 3.30
N ILE A 341 18.29 9.87 3.75
CA ILE A 341 16.93 9.46 4.12
C ILE A 341 16.10 9.18 2.85
N ASN A 342 16.17 7.95 2.39
CA ASN A 342 15.46 7.41 1.24
C ASN A 342 14.78 6.08 1.61
N ALA A 343 14.12 5.43 0.66
CA ALA A 343 13.43 4.16 0.90
C ALA A 343 14.37 3.07 1.44
N ASN A 344 15.60 2.99 0.93
CA ASN A 344 16.60 2.01 1.42
C ASN A 344 17.01 2.29 2.88
N TRP A 345 17.14 3.56 3.26
CA TRP A 345 17.41 3.93 4.65
C TRP A 345 16.25 3.54 5.59
N VAL A 346 15.00 3.64 5.11
CA VAL A 346 13.80 3.28 5.89
C VAL A 346 13.67 1.76 6.04
N PHE A 347 13.84 1.02 4.95
CA PHE A 347 13.56 -0.42 4.93
C PHE A 347 14.79 -1.29 5.15
N GLY A 348 16.01 -0.74 4.96
CA GLY A 348 17.26 -1.49 5.06
C GLY A 348 17.27 -2.69 4.09
N ASP A 349 17.91 -3.77 4.51
CA ASP A 349 18.00 -5.00 3.70
C ASP A 349 16.68 -5.79 3.62
N ARG A 350 15.65 -5.38 4.39
CA ARG A 350 14.36 -6.09 4.42
C ARG A 350 13.56 -5.92 3.14
N TRP A 351 13.74 -4.81 2.44
CA TRP A 351 13.02 -4.53 1.21
C TRP A 351 13.63 -3.35 0.44
N GLN A 352 13.80 -3.56 -0.84
CA GLN A 352 14.19 -2.50 -1.76
C GLN A 352 13.07 -2.35 -2.80
N PRO A 353 12.16 -1.38 -2.60
CA PRO A 353 11.08 -1.15 -3.55
C PRO A 353 11.68 -0.61 -4.85
N THR A 354 11.99 -1.51 -5.80
CA THR A 354 12.48 -1.13 -7.12
C THR A 354 11.39 -0.34 -7.85
N ILE A 355 11.79 0.80 -8.42
CA ILE A 355 10.95 1.62 -9.28
C ILE A 355 11.46 1.35 -10.68
N ASN A 356 10.80 0.45 -11.37
CA ASN A 356 11.01 0.28 -12.82
C ASN A 356 10.02 1.16 -13.54
#